data_d18fd5a0b6596cbe6fe1025d40915935
#
_entry.id   d18fd5a0b6596cbe6fe1025d40915935
#
_cell.length_a   1.000
_cell.length_b   1.000
_cell.length_c   1.000
_cell.angle_alpha   90.00
_cell.angle_beta   90.00
_cell.angle_gamma   90.00
#
_symmetry.space_group_name_H-M   'P 1'
#
loop_
_entity.id
_entity.type
_entity.pdbx_description
1 polymer ?
#
loop_
_entity_poly.entity_id
_entity_poly.type
_entity_poly.pdbx_seq_one_letter_code
_entity_poly.pdbx_strand_id
1 'polypeptide(L)'
;LSSAASDVYKRQQQKWMKHPKDGGRHMQEIRLSNKTNKLELDPYSYQLQDVESPELFREMFPYTETPKIAFNYRRVPENMPEDIFITDTTFRDGQQSRAPYTMEQMVHIYKLLHELGGPNGMIRQTEFFVYSEKDRKALEKCMELGYEFPEITTWIRANKKDFEMVKSIGVKETGVLVSCSDYHIFHKMGLTRKQALDKYLGIVSDCIEAGLRPRCHFEDITRADFYGFVVPFANRLMEMSEQSGVPIKIRACDTMGFGVPYPGASLPRSVSGIIYGLQHYSGVPSEMLEWHGHNDFYKGVVNATTAWMYGASAVNCSLLGIGERTGNVPLEAMVFEYASLRGHLNGMNTKVITEIADYISKETGYEIPPMTPFVGENFNLTRAGIHADGMLKNHEIYNIFDTDTLLDRPPKVSVNSTSGIAGVGYWINQYRKKKGLEPVDKKSPLVRRVYDWVQEQYDEGRITIISDAELTRQTELAMEAE
;
A
#
# COMPACT_ATOMS: atom_id res chain seq x y z
N LEU A 1 -7.39 -2.00 33.56
CA LEU A 1 -7.36 -2.18 32.09
C LEU A 1 -7.54 -3.64 31.64
N SER A 2 -7.39 -4.63 32.53
CA SER A 2 -7.50 -6.06 32.17
C SER A 2 -8.94 -6.62 32.12
N SER A 3 -9.88 -6.02 32.84
CA SER A 3 -11.24 -6.57 32.96
C SER A 3 -12.11 -6.33 31.73
N ALA A 4 -12.10 -5.13 31.16
CA ALA A 4 -12.96 -4.80 30.01
C ALA A 4 -12.56 -5.58 28.74
N ALA A 5 -11.27 -5.72 28.45
CA ALA A 5 -10.80 -6.53 27.32
C ALA A 5 -11.10 -8.01 27.51
N SER A 6 -10.99 -8.52 28.75
CA SER A 6 -11.37 -9.88 29.14
C SER A 6 -12.87 -10.14 29.00
N ASP A 7 -13.70 -9.14 29.30
CA ASP A 7 -15.17 -9.28 29.20
C ASP A 7 -15.67 -9.22 27.76
N VAL A 8 -15.08 -8.38 26.91
CA VAL A 8 -15.31 -8.38 25.45
C VAL A 8 -14.95 -9.75 24.87
N TYR A 9 -13.81 -10.30 25.26
CA TYR A 9 -13.36 -11.60 24.82
C TYR A 9 -14.27 -12.75 25.29
N LYS A 10 -14.68 -12.75 26.58
CA LYS A 10 -15.61 -13.77 27.12
C LYS A 10 -16.97 -13.71 26.44
N ARG A 11 -17.51 -12.52 26.17
CA ARG A 11 -18.79 -12.34 25.46
C ARG A 11 -18.69 -12.80 24.01
N GLN A 12 -17.59 -12.48 23.30
CA GLN A 12 -17.34 -13.03 21.98
C GLN A 12 -17.23 -14.55 22.00
N GLN A 13 -16.44 -15.14 22.91
CA GLN A 13 -16.38 -16.59 23.03
C GLN A 13 -17.75 -17.21 23.37
N GLN A 14 -18.55 -16.61 24.25
CA GLN A 14 -19.88 -17.10 24.58
C GLN A 14 -20.86 -16.96 23.40
N LYS A 15 -20.75 -15.89 22.61
CA LYS A 15 -21.53 -15.71 21.37
C LYS A 15 -21.11 -16.74 20.30
N TRP A 16 -19.83 -17.08 20.22
CA TRP A 16 -19.29 -18.09 19.31
C TRP A 16 -19.51 -19.54 19.76
N MET A 17 -19.69 -19.77 21.06
CA MET A 17 -20.06 -21.07 21.60
C MET A 17 -21.57 -21.33 21.61
N LYS A 18 -22.40 -20.32 21.36
CA LYS A 18 -23.80 -20.53 21.05
C LYS A 18 -23.94 -21.02 19.63
N HIS A 19 -23.65 -22.32 19.42
CA HIS A 19 -24.11 -23.03 18.24
C HIS A 19 -25.63 -22.78 18.11
N PRO A 20 -26.17 -22.50 16.90
CA PRO A 20 -27.61 -22.53 16.70
C PRO A 20 -28.12 -23.87 17.22
N LYS A 21 -29.00 -23.83 18.19
CA LYS A 21 -29.80 -24.98 18.53
C LYS A 21 -30.72 -25.21 17.34
N ASP A 22 -30.60 -26.37 16.73
CA ASP A 22 -31.39 -26.88 15.61
C ASP A 22 -30.80 -26.69 14.21
N GLY A 23 -30.27 -27.78 13.74
CA GLY A 23 -29.77 -28.00 12.36
C GLY A 23 -28.64 -29.01 12.42
N GLY A 24 -28.92 -30.23 12.04
CA GLY A 24 -28.10 -31.42 12.15
C GLY A 24 -26.59 -31.17 12.27
N ARG A 25 -25.98 -31.78 13.26
CA ARG A 25 -24.52 -31.87 13.33
C ARG A 25 -24.04 -32.50 12.04
N HIS A 26 -23.56 -31.70 11.09
CA HIS A 26 -22.67 -32.23 10.09
C HIS A 26 -21.44 -32.71 10.88
N MET A 27 -21.33 -34.02 11.06
CA MET A 27 -20.09 -34.61 11.57
C MET A 27 -19.00 -34.21 10.57
N GLN A 28 -17.95 -33.56 11.06
CA GLN A 28 -16.77 -33.33 10.23
C GLN A 28 -16.28 -34.68 9.74
N GLU A 29 -16.35 -34.91 8.44
CA GLU A 29 -15.85 -36.13 7.85
C GLU A 29 -14.33 -36.03 7.66
N ILE A 30 -13.65 -37.10 8.06
CA ILE A 30 -12.23 -37.26 7.75
C ILE A 30 -12.11 -37.80 6.35
N ARG A 31 -11.46 -37.08 5.48
CA ARG A 31 -11.19 -37.52 4.09
C ARG A 31 -9.72 -37.46 3.74
N LEU A 32 -9.30 -38.31 2.82
CA LEU A 32 -7.96 -38.22 2.25
C LEU A 32 -7.93 -37.06 1.24
N SER A 33 -7.11 -36.06 1.52
CA SER A 33 -6.86 -34.95 0.58
C SER A 33 -5.95 -35.45 -0.55
N ASN A 34 -6.44 -35.40 -1.77
CA ASN A 34 -5.64 -35.72 -2.96
C ASN A 34 -4.51 -34.71 -3.23
N LYS A 35 -4.62 -33.50 -2.64
CA LYS A 35 -3.63 -32.42 -2.79
C LYS A 35 -2.43 -32.63 -1.86
N THR A 36 -2.67 -33.04 -0.62
CA THR A 36 -1.62 -33.15 0.40
C THR A 36 -1.26 -34.61 0.72
N ASN A 37 -2.05 -35.57 0.24
CA ASN A 37 -1.98 -36.99 0.56
C ASN A 37 -2.04 -37.26 2.10
N LYS A 38 -2.81 -36.46 2.80
CA LYS A 38 -3.05 -36.55 4.22
C LYS A 38 -4.52 -36.74 4.54
N LEU A 39 -4.81 -37.32 5.68
CA LEU A 39 -6.17 -37.33 6.24
C LEU A 39 -6.46 -35.94 6.80
N GLU A 40 -7.44 -35.29 6.24
CA GLU A 40 -7.90 -33.95 6.64
C GLU A 40 -9.34 -34.04 7.12
N LEU A 41 -9.67 -33.23 8.13
CA LEU A 41 -11.05 -32.96 8.50
C LEU A 41 -11.63 -32.02 7.47
N ASP A 42 -12.86 -32.26 7.01
CA ASP A 42 -13.57 -31.29 6.20
C ASP A 42 -13.63 -29.95 6.94
N PRO A 43 -13.23 -28.85 6.30
CA PRO A 43 -13.30 -27.54 6.94
C PRO A 43 -14.75 -27.25 7.36
N TYR A 44 -14.90 -26.65 8.55
CA TYR A 44 -16.23 -26.23 8.99
C TYR A 44 -16.80 -25.24 8.00
N SER A 45 -17.94 -25.56 7.41
CA SER A 45 -18.62 -24.67 6.48
C SER A 45 -19.40 -23.60 7.23
N TYR A 46 -18.85 -22.38 7.26
CA TYR A 46 -19.55 -21.22 7.82
C TYR A 46 -20.71 -20.82 6.90
N GLN A 47 -21.89 -20.68 7.50
CA GLN A 47 -23.09 -20.28 6.78
C GLN A 47 -23.32 -18.78 6.93
N LEU A 48 -23.95 -18.17 5.92
CA LEU A 48 -24.39 -16.78 5.98
C LEU A 48 -25.30 -16.54 7.19
N GLN A 49 -24.95 -15.57 8.01
CA GLN A 49 -25.78 -15.12 9.12
C GLN A 49 -26.54 -13.86 8.67
N ASP A 50 -27.77 -14.04 8.18
CA ASP A 50 -28.64 -12.93 7.80
C ASP A 50 -29.30 -12.36 9.06
N VAL A 51 -28.66 -11.36 9.63
CA VAL A 51 -29.10 -10.75 10.91
C VAL A 51 -30.14 -9.66 10.66
N GLU A 52 -31.07 -9.47 11.62
CA GLU A 52 -32.13 -8.45 11.55
C GLU A 52 -31.63 -7.02 11.78
N SER A 53 -30.53 -6.88 12.52
CA SER A 53 -29.92 -5.60 12.84
C SER A 53 -28.40 -5.64 12.63
N PRO A 54 -27.76 -4.50 12.29
CA PRO A 54 -26.35 -4.46 11.96
C PRO A 54 -25.45 -4.79 13.16
N GLU A 55 -24.43 -5.61 12.95
CA GLU A 55 -23.33 -5.82 13.88
C GLU A 55 -22.26 -4.75 13.64
N LEU A 56 -22.21 -3.77 14.51
CA LEU A 56 -21.31 -2.61 14.37
C LEU A 56 -20.04 -2.71 15.22
N PHE A 57 -19.86 -3.80 15.96
CA PHE A 57 -18.70 -4.01 16.84
C PHE A 57 -18.40 -2.78 17.72
N ARG A 58 -19.43 -2.22 18.38
CA ARG A 58 -19.31 -0.96 19.13
C ARG A 58 -18.29 -1.00 20.26
N GLU A 59 -17.99 -2.16 20.82
CA GLU A 59 -16.92 -2.32 21.80
C GLU A 59 -15.53 -2.05 21.20
N MET A 60 -15.34 -2.31 19.91
CA MET A 60 -14.09 -2.04 19.20
C MET A 60 -14.12 -0.69 18.48
N PHE A 61 -15.28 -0.28 17.99
CA PHE A 61 -15.48 0.95 17.20
C PHE A 61 -16.54 1.86 17.86
N PRO A 62 -16.25 2.48 19.00
CA PRO A 62 -17.21 3.30 19.74
C PRO A 62 -17.59 4.61 19.07
N TYR A 63 -16.86 5.05 18.03
CA TYR A 63 -16.94 6.30 17.28
C TYR A 63 -16.53 7.54 18.07
N THR A 64 -16.98 7.71 19.30
CA THR A 64 -16.65 8.85 20.17
C THR A 64 -15.28 8.70 20.85
N GLU A 65 -14.62 7.57 20.69
CA GLU A 65 -13.28 7.27 21.20
C GLU A 65 -12.43 6.64 20.08
N THR A 66 -11.12 6.57 20.31
CA THR A 66 -10.21 5.84 19.42
C THR A 66 -10.60 4.36 19.31
N PRO A 67 -10.61 3.78 18.11
CA PRO A 67 -10.90 2.35 17.92
C PRO A 67 -9.96 1.47 18.74
N LYS A 68 -10.52 0.50 19.45
CA LYS A 68 -9.81 -0.39 20.38
C LYS A 68 -9.27 -1.61 19.64
N ILE A 69 -8.10 -2.08 20.05
CA ILE A 69 -7.51 -3.32 19.55
C ILE A 69 -7.77 -4.40 20.61
N ALA A 70 -8.49 -5.45 20.22
CA ALA A 70 -8.69 -6.61 21.05
C ALA A 70 -7.69 -7.72 20.68
N PHE A 71 -7.29 -8.52 21.67
CA PHE A 71 -6.40 -9.65 21.48
C PHE A 71 -7.08 -10.93 21.97
N ASN A 72 -7.05 -11.95 21.13
CA ASN A 72 -7.48 -13.30 21.50
C ASN A 72 -6.29 -14.26 21.64
N TYR A 73 -5.08 -13.75 21.41
CA TYR A 73 -3.80 -14.47 21.49
C TYR A 73 -3.68 -15.67 20.55
N ARG A 74 -4.60 -15.85 19.60
CA ARG A 74 -4.48 -16.86 18.56
C ARG A 74 -3.49 -16.39 17.51
N ARG A 75 -2.45 -17.15 17.31
CA ARG A 75 -1.46 -16.92 16.26
C ARG A 75 -1.77 -17.84 15.09
N VAL A 76 -1.70 -17.30 13.90
CA VAL A 76 -1.80 -18.07 12.65
C VAL A 76 -0.38 -18.24 12.07
N PRO A 77 -0.09 -19.32 11.34
CA PRO A 77 1.23 -19.53 10.74
C PRO A 77 1.47 -18.54 9.61
N GLU A 78 2.70 -18.11 9.46
CA GLU A 78 3.17 -17.40 8.29
C GLU A 78 3.21 -18.35 7.09
N ASN A 79 2.86 -17.83 5.92
CA ASN A 79 2.81 -18.58 4.66
C ASN A 79 3.04 -17.65 3.48
N MET A 80 4.21 -17.00 3.43
CA MET A 80 4.52 -16.07 2.35
C MET A 80 4.58 -16.80 1.00
N PRO A 81 3.80 -16.38 -0.01
CA PRO A 81 3.83 -16.98 -1.34
C PRO A 81 5.21 -16.85 -2.01
N GLU A 82 5.53 -17.79 -2.89
CA GLU A 82 6.73 -17.70 -3.69
C GLU A 82 6.71 -16.48 -4.61
N ASP A 83 5.58 -16.24 -5.28
CA ASP A 83 5.36 -15.07 -6.13
C ASP A 83 4.56 -13.99 -5.37
N ILE A 84 5.22 -12.90 -4.99
CA ILE A 84 4.61 -11.70 -4.44
C ILE A 84 4.86 -10.52 -5.38
N PHE A 85 3.87 -9.63 -5.52
CA PHE A 85 3.91 -8.52 -6.47
C PHE A 85 3.08 -7.32 -6.00
N ILE A 86 3.21 -6.21 -6.71
CA ILE A 86 2.52 -4.96 -6.44
C ILE A 86 1.46 -4.74 -7.51
N THR A 87 0.32 -4.16 -7.13
CA THR A 87 -0.66 -3.59 -8.04
C THR A 87 -0.83 -2.12 -7.74
N ASP A 88 -1.17 -1.33 -8.75
CA ASP A 88 -1.32 0.11 -8.66
C ASP A 88 -2.80 0.54 -8.74
N THR A 89 -3.16 1.57 -7.98
CA THR A 89 -4.48 2.21 -7.99
C THR A 89 -4.41 3.75 -8.11
N THR A 90 -3.29 4.26 -8.58
CA THR A 90 -3.05 5.72 -8.71
C THR A 90 -4.12 6.39 -9.58
N PHE A 91 -4.55 5.74 -10.67
CA PHE A 91 -5.55 6.29 -11.59
C PHE A 91 -7.00 6.04 -11.16
N ARG A 92 -7.22 5.30 -10.07
CA ARG A 92 -8.54 5.10 -9.51
C ARG A 92 -8.65 5.72 -8.13
N ASP A 93 -8.05 5.12 -7.10
CA ASP A 93 -8.16 5.58 -5.71
C ASP A 93 -7.35 6.86 -5.49
N GLY A 94 -6.14 6.92 -6.02
CA GLY A 94 -5.33 8.12 -5.97
C GLY A 94 -6.01 9.32 -6.62
N GLN A 95 -6.69 9.13 -7.75
CA GLN A 95 -7.37 10.21 -8.46
C GLN A 95 -8.61 10.76 -7.71
N GLN A 96 -9.18 10.01 -6.74
CA GLN A 96 -10.32 10.47 -5.94
C GLN A 96 -9.96 11.59 -4.95
N SER A 97 -8.71 11.64 -4.50
CA SER A 97 -8.26 12.55 -3.45
C SER A 97 -7.76 13.91 -3.94
N ARG A 98 -7.77 14.13 -5.26
CA ARG A 98 -7.14 15.28 -5.88
C ARG A 98 -7.83 15.73 -7.17
N ALA A 99 -7.37 16.85 -7.76
CA ALA A 99 -7.76 17.21 -9.12
C ALA A 99 -7.41 16.06 -10.10
N PRO A 100 -8.34 15.66 -10.97
CA PRO A 100 -8.11 14.56 -11.89
C PRO A 100 -6.89 14.80 -12.79
N TYR A 101 -6.11 13.77 -13.05
CA TYR A 101 -5.03 13.82 -14.02
C TYR A 101 -5.56 14.13 -15.42
N THR A 102 -4.76 14.82 -16.23
CA THR A 102 -5.03 14.90 -17.67
C THR A 102 -4.75 13.56 -18.35
N MET A 103 -5.21 13.41 -19.57
CA MET A 103 -4.92 12.19 -20.36
C MET A 103 -3.41 12.02 -20.56
N GLU A 104 -2.70 13.10 -20.89
CA GLU A 104 -1.25 13.11 -21.09
C GLU A 104 -0.50 12.71 -19.83
N GLN A 105 -0.91 13.24 -18.68
CA GLN A 105 -0.34 12.86 -17.38
C GLN A 105 -0.54 11.37 -17.09
N MET A 106 -1.75 10.83 -17.32
CA MET A 106 -2.03 9.40 -17.10
C MET A 106 -1.17 8.52 -17.99
N VAL A 107 -1.03 8.85 -19.28
CA VAL A 107 -0.19 8.09 -20.23
C VAL A 107 1.28 8.15 -19.81
N HIS A 108 1.77 9.31 -19.37
CA HIS A 108 3.16 9.45 -18.93
C HIS A 108 3.42 8.65 -17.65
N ILE A 109 2.57 8.79 -16.63
CA ILE A 109 2.68 8.02 -15.37
C ILE A 109 2.58 6.52 -15.63
N TYR A 110 1.74 6.08 -16.57
CA TYR A 110 1.65 4.66 -16.94
C TYR A 110 2.97 4.12 -17.54
N LYS A 111 3.67 4.92 -18.35
CA LYS A 111 5.01 4.58 -18.85
C LYS A 111 6.03 4.46 -17.71
N LEU A 112 5.99 5.39 -16.76
CA LEU A 112 6.86 5.35 -15.59
C LEU A 112 6.57 4.13 -14.70
N LEU A 113 5.30 3.73 -14.52
CA LEU A 113 4.94 2.51 -13.81
C LEU A 113 5.49 1.25 -14.50
N HIS A 114 5.43 1.21 -15.85
CA HIS A 114 6.02 0.12 -16.63
C HIS A 114 7.54 0.05 -16.42
N GLU A 115 8.22 1.18 -16.51
CA GLU A 115 9.67 1.27 -16.34
C GLU A 115 10.11 0.93 -14.91
N LEU A 116 9.39 1.43 -13.90
CA LEU A 116 9.63 1.09 -12.51
C LEU A 116 9.45 -0.42 -12.25
N GLY A 117 8.38 -1.01 -12.80
CA GLY A 117 8.06 -2.44 -12.63
C GLY A 117 9.09 -3.39 -13.25
N GLY A 118 9.84 -2.90 -14.22
CA GLY A 118 10.90 -3.64 -14.90
C GLY A 118 10.41 -4.81 -15.76
N PRO A 119 11.33 -5.56 -16.39
CA PRO A 119 10.99 -6.59 -17.38
C PRO A 119 10.23 -7.79 -16.79
N ASN A 120 10.31 -8.00 -15.48
CA ASN A 120 9.62 -9.11 -14.82
C ASN A 120 8.20 -8.73 -14.33
N GLY A 121 7.73 -7.51 -14.62
CA GLY A 121 6.38 -7.08 -14.30
C GLY A 121 6.05 -7.08 -12.81
N MET A 122 6.95 -6.54 -11.98
CA MET A 122 6.74 -6.49 -10.53
C MET A 122 5.59 -5.57 -10.13
N ILE A 123 5.29 -4.53 -10.92
CA ILE A 123 4.02 -3.81 -10.88
C ILE A 123 3.11 -4.50 -11.89
N ARG A 124 2.26 -5.43 -11.39
CA ARG A 124 1.58 -6.39 -12.26
C ARG A 124 0.33 -5.82 -12.92
N GLN A 125 -0.39 -4.97 -12.23
CA GLN A 125 -1.65 -4.40 -12.71
C GLN A 125 -1.76 -2.93 -12.29
N THR A 126 -2.48 -2.12 -13.09
CA THR A 126 -2.93 -0.77 -12.71
C THR A 126 -4.42 -0.61 -12.98
N GLU A 127 -5.10 0.08 -12.08
CA GLU A 127 -6.56 0.18 -12.04
C GLU A 127 -7.03 1.56 -12.47
N PHE A 128 -7.93 1.63 -13.45
CA PHE A 128 -8.48 2.86 -14.00
C PHE A 128 -9.95 3.06 -13.65
N PHE A 129 -10.37 4.31 -13.47
CA PHE A 129 -11.76 4.69 -13.62
C PHE A 129 -12.18 4.69 -15.09
N VAL A 130 -13.49 4.47 -15.31
CA VAL A 130 -14.09 4.45 -16.64
C VAL A 130 -15.35 5.33 -16.74
N TYR A 131 -15.62 6.14 -15.72
CA TYR A 131 -16.85 6.91 -15.64
C TYR A 131 -16.85 8.16 -16.52
N SER A 132 -15.70 8.75 -16.79
CA SER A 132 -15.57 9.90 -17.69
C SER A 132 -15.04 9.50 -19.06
N GLU A 133 -15.37 10.29 -20.09
CA GLU A 133 -14.81 10.11 -21.44
C GLU A 133 -13.30 10.29 -21.44
N LYS A 134 -12.80 11.23 -20.65
CA LYS A 134 -11.35 11.47 -20.48
C LYS A 134 -10.64 10.22 -19.98
N ASP A 135 -11.16 9.59 -18.92
CA ASP A 135 -10.53 8.41 -18.33
C ASP A 135 -10.53 7.22 -19.30
N ARG A 136 -11.63 7.02 -20.06
CA ARG A 136 -11.69 5.99 -21.10
C ARG A 136 -10.68 6.24 -22.22
N LYS A 137 -10.57 7.48 -22.71
CA LYS A 137 -9.55 7.83 -23.73
C LYS A 137 -8.12 7.65 -23.21
N ALA A 138 -7.86 8.01 -21.96
CA ALA A 138 -6.55 7.78 -21.34
C ALA A 138 -6.23 6.27 -21.25
N LEU A 139 -7.20 5.47 -20.84
CA LEU A 139 -7.07 4.02 -20.78
C LEU A 139 -6.79 3.44 -22.17
N GLU A 140 -7.55 3.83 -23.20
CA GLU A 140 -7.34 3.40 -24.59
C GLU A 140 -5.93 3.74 -25.07
N LYS A 141 -5.45 4.97 -24.81
CA LYS A 141 -4.08 5.39 -25.13
C LYS A 141 -3.01 4.58 -24.40
N CYS A 142 -3.25 4.22 -23.15
CA CYS A 142 -2.35 3.32 -22.41
C CYS A 142 -2.34 1.90 -23.01
N MET A 143 -3.51 1.37 -23.41
CA MET A 143 -3.59 0.07 -24.09
C MET A 143 -2.87 0.06 -25.45
N GLU A 144 -2.92 1.17 -26.22
CA GLU A 144 -2.19 1.31 -27.50
C GLU A 144 -0.66 1.17 -27.33
N LEU A 145 -0.10 1.37 -26.14
CA LEU A 145 1.33 1.15 -25.88
C LEU A 145 1.75 -0.32 -25.92
N GLY A 146 0.81 -1.24 -25.75
CA GLY A 146 1.03 -2.69 -25.88
C GLY A 146 1.91 -3.30 -24.80
N TYR A 147 2.05 -2.67 -23.64
CA TYR A 147 2.81 -3.23 -22.52
C TYR A 147 2.10 -4.46 -21.93
N GLU A 148 2.86 -5.53 -21.67
CA GLU A 148 2.35 -6.67 -20.91
C GLU A 148 2.07 -6.29 -19.45
N PHE A 149 2.96 -5.52 -18.84
CA PHE A 149 2.86 -5.02 -17.47
C PHE A 149 3.12 -3.52 -17.39
N PRO A 150 2.37 -2.82 -16.50
CA PRO A 150 1.21 -3.31 -15.74
C PRO A 150 0.01 -3.61 -16.66
N GLU A 151 -0.66 -4.75 -16.43
CA GLU A 151 -1.94 -5.04 -17.09
C GLU A 151 -2.98 -4.00 -16.67
N ILE A 152 -3.68 -3.45 -17.64
CA ILE A 152 -4.72 -2.44 -17.37
C ILE A 152 -5.99 -3.13 -16.91
N THR A 153 -6.49 -2.71 -15.75
CA THR A 153 -7.75 -3.16 -15.18
C THR A 153 -8.68 -1.97 -14.92
N THR A 154 -9.96 -2.24 -14.70
CA THR A 154 -10.96 -1.22 -14.40
C THR A 154 -11.60 -1.46 -13.04
N TRP A 155 -12.46 -0.52 -12.63
CA TRP A 155 -13.21 -0.61 -11.38
C TRP A 155 -14.64 -0.13 -11.56
N ILE A 156 -15.58 -0.90 -11.01
CA ILE A 156 -17.01 -0.60 -11.03
C ILE A 156 -17.68 -0.87 -9.68
N ARG A 157 -18.81 -0.21 -9.45
CA ARG A 157 -19.74 -0.61 -8.40
C ARG A 157 -20.52 -1.85 -8.85
N ALA A 158 -20.95 -2.67 -7.89
CA ALA A 158 -21.73 -3.87 -8.16
C ALA A 158 -23.16 -3.50 -8.63
N ASN A 159 -23.29 -3.05 -9.88
CA ASN A 159 -24.58 -2.80 -10.55
C ASN A 159 -24.46 -2.96 -12.08
N LYS A 160 -25.58 -3.28 -12.74
CA LYS A 160 -25.61 -3.57 -14.19
C LYS A 160 -25.20 -2.38 -15.06
N LYS A 161 -25.54 -1.14 -14.65
CA LYS A 161 -25.20 0.04 -15.44
C LYS A 161 -23.67 0.23 -15.54
N ASP A 162 -22.97 0.06 -14.42
CA ASP A 162 -21.52 0.18 -14.37
C ASP A 162 -20.85 -1.00 -15.12
N PHE A 163 -21.41 -2.21 -14.99
CA PHE A 163 -20.95 -3.39 -15.73
C PHE A 163 -21.01 -3.20 -17.26
N GLU A 164 -22.12 -2.69 -17.79
CA GLU A 164 -22.27 -2.44 -19.22
C GLU A 164 -21.24 -1.42 -19.77
N MET A 165 -20.74 -0.49 -18.92
CA MET A 165 -19.67 0.42 -19.33
C MET A 165 -18.34 -0.30 -19.57
N VAL A 166 -18.04 -1.33 -18.78
CA VAL A 166 -16.74 -2.05 -18.86
C VAL A 166 -16.75 -3.11 -19.94
N LYS A 167 -17.88 -3.75 -20.17
CA LYS A 167 -18.04 -4.86 -21.11
C LYS A 167 -17.47 -4.60 -22.51
N SER A 168 -17.51 -3.34 -22.98
CA SER A 168 -17.04 -2.95 -24.32
C SER A 168 -15.62 -2.41 -24.38
N ILE A 169 -14.92 -2.28 -23.24
CA ILE A 169 -13.60 -1.63 -23.20
C ILE A 169 -12.47 -2.55 -23.66
N GLY A 170 -12.65 -3.88 -23.54
CA GLY A 170 -11.65 -4.86 -23.96
C GLY A 170 -10.60 -5.21 -22.91
N VAL A 171 -10.78 -4.77 -21.65
CA VAL A 171 -9.95 -5.24 -20.52
C VAL A 171 -10.26 -6.69 -20.16
N LYS A 172 -9.29 -7.38 -19.59
CA LYS A 172 -9.46 -8.79 -19.18
C LYS A 172 -9.99 -8.95 -17.76
N GLU A 173 -9.83 -7.92 -16.92
CA GLU A 173 -10.18 -7.95 -15.50
C GLU A 173 -10.81 -6.64 -15.06
N THR A 174 -11.83 -6.72 -14.19
CA THR A 174 -12.45 -5.55 -13.56
C THR A 174 -12.61 -5.75 -12.06
N GLY A 175 -12.31 -4.71 -11.28
CA GLY A 175 -12.67 -4.60 -9.88
C GLY A 175 -14.18 -4.41 -9.73
N VAL A 176 -14.80 -5.15 -8.83
CA VAL A 176 -16.23 -5.03 -8.46
C VAL A 176 -16.30 -4.68 -6.98
N LEU A 177 -16.86 -3.51 -6.65
CA LEU A 177 -17.00 -3.09 -5.26
C LEU A 177 -18.08 -3.89 -4.56
N VAL A 178 -17.70 -4.67 -3.56
CA VAL A 178 -18.59 -5.48 -2.73
C VAL A 178 -18.34 -5.16 -1.26
N SER A 179 -19.25 -4.40 -0.65
CA SER A 179 -19.10 -3.99 0.75
C SER A 179 -19.39 -5.14 1.70
N CYS A 180 -18.53 -5.34 2.71
CA CYS A 180 -18.60 -6.50 3.62
C CYS A 180 -19.07 -6.16 5.02
N SER A 181 -18.91 -4.91 5.48
CA SER A 181 -19.37 -4.51 6.81
C SER A 181 -20.82 -4.14 6.87
N ASP A 182 -21.46 -4.37 8.00
CA ASP A 182 -22.84 -3.95 8.22
C ASP A 182 -23.01 -2.42 8.24
N TYR A 183 -21.94 -1.65 8.48
CA TYR A 183 -21.93 -0.21 8.25
C TYR A 183 -22.32 0.15 6.82
N HIS A 184 -21.82 -0.58 5.85
CA HIS A 184 -22.12 -0.35 4.44
C HIS A 184 -23.39 -1.06 3.99
N ILE A 185 -23.58 -2.32 4.38
CA ILE A 185 -24.73 -3.12 3.96
C ILE A 185 -26.03 -2.49 4.45
N PHE A 186 -26.15 -2.23 5.75
CA PHE A 186 -27.37 -1.71 6.33
C PHE A 186 -27.51 -0.19 6.19
N HIS A 187 -26.47 0.60 6.55
CA HIS A 187 -26.63 2.06 6.61
C HIS A 187 -26.39 2.75 5.27
N LYS A 188 -25.44 2.28 4.43
CA LYS A 188 -25.16 2.88 3.13
C LYS A 188 -26.12 2.38 2.04
N MET A 189 -26.40 1.06 2.02
CA MET A 189 -27.18 0.44 0.95
C MET A 189 -28.62 0.13 1.33
N GLY A 190 -28.97 0.08 2.61
CA GLY A 190 -30.33 -0.28 3.08
C GLY A 190 -30.73 -1.73 2.75
N LEU A 191 -29.76 -2.64 2.74
CA LEU A 191 -29.95 -4.05 2.39
C LEU A 191 -29.73 -4.96 3.60
N THR A 192 -30.32 -6.18 3.57
CA THR A 192 -29.87 -7.27 4.43
C THR A 192 -28.58 -7.88 3.87
N ARG A 193 -27.87 -8.67 4.68
CA ARG A 193 -26.67 -9.40 4.23
C ARG A 193 -26.98 -10.33 3.06
N LYS A 194 -28.13 -11.02 3.10
CA LYS A 194 -28.57 -11.90 2.02
C LYS A 194 -28.83 -11.13 0.72
N GLN A 195 -29.52 -10.00 0.79
CA GLN A 195 -29.79 -9.15 -0.38
C GLN A 195 -28.49 -8.60 -0.98
N ALA A 196 -27.55 -8.20 -0.15
CA ALA A 196 -26.23 -7.74 -0.59
C ALA A 196 -25.45 -8.87 -1.30
N LEU A 197 -25.43 -10.05 -0.69
CA LEU A 197 -24.79 -11.24 -1.26
C LEU A 197 -25.38 -11.58 -2.64
N ASP A 198 -26.70 -11.72 -2.74
CA ASP A 198 -27.39 -12.06 -3.99
C ASP A 198 -27.09 -11.04 -5.09
N LYS A 199 -27.08 -9.75 -4.75
CA LYS A 199 -26.74 -8.66 -5.67
C LYS A 199 -25.30 -8.78 -6.18
N TYR A 200 -24.34 -9.03 -5.29
CA TYR A 200 -22.92 -9.12 -5.65
C TYR A 200 -22.65 -10.34 -6.55
N LEU A 201 -23.18 -11.49 -6.18
CA LEU A 201 -23.02 -12.72 -6.97
C LEU A 201 -23.64 -12.57 -8.37
N GLY A 202 -24.76 -11.84 -8.50
CA GLY A 202 -25.35 -11.55 -9.81
C GLY A 202 -24.42 -10.77 -10.73
N ILE A 203 -23.73 -9.74 -10.23
CA ILE A 203 -22.77 -8.95 -11.04
C ILE A 203 -21.49 -9.75 -11.34
N VAL A 204 -21.03 -10.58 -10.41
CA VAL A 204 -19.91 -11.49 -10.64
C VAL A 204 -20.24 -12.49 -11.75
N SER A 205 -21.47 -13.05 -11.76
CA SER A 205 -21.96 -13.92 -12.86
C SER A 205 -21.96 -13.17 -14.20
N ASP A 206 -22.52 -11.95 -14.24
CA ASP A 206 -22.53 -11.12 -15.44
C ASP A 206 -21.09 -10.90 -15.98
N CYS A 207 -20.09 -10.67 -15.10
CA CYS A 207 -18.68 -10.54 -15.50
C CYS A 207 -18.13 -11.83 -16.11
N ILE A 208 -18.36 -12.97 -15.47
CA ILE A 208 -17.90 -14.29 -15.93
C ILE A 208 -18.51 -14.60 -17.31
N GLU A 209 -19.83 -14.41 -17.47
CA GLU A 209 -20.55 -14.62 -18.73
C GLU A 209 -20.03 -13.75 -19.88
N ALA A 210 -19.53 -12.54 -19.55
CA ALA A 210 -18.90 -11.64 -20.52
C ALA A 210 -17.42 -11.95 -20.80
N GLY A 211 -16.85 -12.99 -20.18
CA GLY A 211 -15.43 -13.35 -20.33
C GLY A 211 -14.47 -12.44 -19.55
N LEU A 212 -14.98 -11.65 -18.60
CA LEU A 212 -14.17 -10.79 -17.71
C LEU A 212 -13.80 -11.56 -16.43
N ARG A 213 -12.56 -11.41 -15.96
CA ARG A 213 -12.15 -11.87 -14.63
C ARG A 213 -12.62 -10.87 -13.58
N PRO A 214 -13.51 -11.23 -12.64
CA PRO A 214 -13.92 -10.34 -11.57
C PRO A 214 -12.88 -10.32 -10.45
N ARG A 215 -12.51 -9.12 -9.98
CA ARG A 215 -11.77 -8.89 -8.74
C ARG A 215 -12.70 -8.25 -7.71
N CYS A 216 -13.15 -9.04 -6.74
CA CYS A 216 -14.10 -8.60 -5.73
C CYS A 216 -13.39 -7.80 -4.64
N HIS A 217 -13.70 -6.49 -4.54
CA HIS A 217 -13.17 -5.61 -3.51
C HIS A 217 -14.03 -5.71 -2.26
N PHE A 218 -13.57 -6.47 -1.27
CA PHE A 218 -14.23 -6.67 0.03
C PHE A 218 -14.11 -5.39 0.89
N GLU A 219 -14.88 -4.35 0.51
CA GLU A 219 -14.83 -3.03 1.15
C GLU A 219 -15.15 -3.15 2.65
N ASP A 220 -14.30 -2.51 3.46
CA ASP A 220 -14.44 -2.40 4.91
C ASP A 220 -14.38 -3.75 5.66
N ILE A 221 -13.53 -4.66 5.17
CA ILE A 221 -13.37 -6.00 5.74
C ILE A 221 -12.90 -5.96 7.20
N THR A 222 -12.18 -4.91 7.60
CA THR A 222 -11.65 -4.74 8.97
C THR A 222 -12.71 -4.33 10.01
N ARG A 223 -13.97 -4.13 9.58
CA ARG A 223 -15.16 -3.98 10.45
C ARG A 223 -16.27 -4.98 10.13
N ALA A 224 -16.00 -5.98 9.29
CA ALA A 224 -16.99 -6.94 8.85
C ALA A 224 -17.10 -8.12 9.81
N ASP A 225 -18.29 -8.74 9.85
CA ASP A 225 -18.48 -10.05 10.48
C ASP A 225 -17.78 -11.13 9.63
N PHE A 226 -16.56 -11.46 10.06
CA PHE A 226 -15.68 -12.33 9.27
C PHE A 226 -16.28 -13.72 9.04
N TYR A 227 -16.83 -14.34 10.08
CA TYR A 227 -17.38 -15.69 9.97
C TYR A 227 -18.83 -15.75 9.53
N GLY A 228 -19.62 -14.73 9.84
CA GLY A 228 -21.04 -14.67 9.48
C GLY A 228 -21.32 -14.09 8.09
N PHE A 229 -20.34 -13.37 7.49
CA PHE A 229 -20.51 -12.79 6.16
C PHE A 229 -19.32 -13.00 5.23
N VAL A 230 -18.10 -12.63 5.65
CA VAL A 230 -16.92 -12.62 4.76
C VAL A 230 -16.60 -14.02 4.25
N VAL A 231 -16.46 -15.01 5.15
CA VAL A 231 -16.15 -16.40 4.77
C VAL A 231 -17.27 -17.03 3.94
N PRO A 232 -18.56 -16.96 4.32
CA PRO A 232 -19.64 -17.46 3.45
C PRO A 232 -19.65 -16.84 2.06
N PHE A 233 -19.40 -15.53 1.95
CA PHE A 233 -19.32 -14.87 0.66
C PHE A 233 -18.12 -15.34 -0.17
N ALA A 234 -16.94 -15.41 0.44
CA ALA A 234 -15.74 -15.92 -0.25
C ALA A 234 -15.93 -17.37 -0.72
N ASN A 235 -16.59 -18.23 0.06
CA ASN A 235 -16.94 -19.60 -0.33
C ASN A 235 -17.77 -19.63 -1.60
N ARG A 236 -18.82 -18.78 -1.68
CA ARG A 236 -19.66 -18.68 -2.89
C ARG A 236 -18.88 -18.23 -4.12
N LEU A 237 -17.93 -17.29 -3.94
CA LEU A 237 -17.08 -16.86 -5.05
C LEU A 237 -16.12 -17.96 -5.51
N MET A 238 -15.56 -18.75 -4.59
CA MET A 238 -14.68 -19.88 -4.96
C MET A 238 -15.46 -20.99 -5.65
N GLU A 239 -16.68 -21.30 -5.20
CA GLU A 239 -17.58 -22.23 -5.90
C GLU A 239 -17.88 -21.75 -7.33
N MET A 240 -18.19 -20.46 -7.53
CA MET A 240 -18.40 -19.88 -8.86
C MET A 240 -17.14 -19.95 -9.74
N SER A 241 -15.98 -19.68 -9.16
CA SER A 241 -14.69 -19.77 -9.85
C SER A 241 -14.42 -21.21 -10.34
N GLU A 242 -14.63 -22.20 -9.48
CA GLU A 242 -14.46 -23.61 -9.81
C GLU A 242 -15.46 -24.06 -10.91
N GLN A 243 -16.74 -23.71 -10.75
CA GLN A 243 -17.79 -24.10 -11.70
C GLN A 243 -17.62 -23.47 -13.09
N SER A 244 -17.17 -22.22 -13.15
CA SER A 244 -16.99 -21.50 -14.42
C SER A 244 -15.62 -21.70 -15.06
N GLY A 245 -14.61 -22.13 -14.30
CA GLY A 245 -13.22 -22.15 -14.72
C GLY A 245 -12.59 -20.75 -14.85
N VAL A 246 -13.30 -19.68 -14.47
CA VAL A 246 -12.80 -18.29 -14.51
C VAL A 246 -12.26 -17.92 -13.14
N PRO A 247 -10.97 -17.52 -13.04
CA PRO A 247 -10.41 -17.08 -11.77
C PRO A 247 -11.13 -15.86 -11.19
N ILE A 248 -11.52 -15.92 -9.93
CA ILE A 248 -12.10 -14.81 -9.18
C ILE A 248 -11.08 -14.35 -8.13
N LYS A 249 -10.66 -13.08 -8.21
CA LYS A 249 -9.77 -12.49 -7.21
C LYS A 249 -10.56 -11.87 -6.07
N ILE A 250 -10.00 -11.92 -4.87
CA ILE A 250 -10.50 -11.22 -3.68
C ILE A 250 -9.46 -10.19 -3.25
N ARG A 251 -9.88 -8.91 -3.22
CA ARG A 251 -9.11 -7.83 -2.64
C ARG A 251 -9.68 -7.52 -1.25
N ALA A 252 -8.94 -7.85 -0.21
CA ALA A 252 -9.28 -7.50 1.17
C ALA A 252 -8.97 -6.02 1.41
N CYS A 253 -10.01 -5.20 1.64
CA CYS A 253 -9.87 -3.74 1.72
C CYS A 253 -9.99 -3.25 3.16
N ASP A 254 -8.88 -2.79 3.72
CA ASP A 254 -8.83 -2.03 4.98
C ASP A 254 -9.19 -0.57 4.72
N THR A 255 -10.46 -0.35 4.42
CA THR A 255 -11.00 0.92 3.93
C THR A 255 -10.74 2.09 4.87
N MET A 256 -10.71 1.86 6.18
CA MET A 256 -10.54 2.88 7.20
C MET A 256 -9.18 2.81 7.93
N GLY A 257 -8.25 1.99 7.44
CA GLY A 257 -6.93 1.83 8.06
C GLY A 257 -6.99 1.19 9.47
N PHE A 258 -8.04 0.43 9.77
CA PHE A 258 -8.22 -0.20 11.10
C PHE A 258 -7.44 -1.49 11.27
N GLY A 259 -6.90 -2.05 10.21
CA GLY A 259 -6.08 -3.25 10.25
C GLY A 259 -4.90 -3.10 11.20
N VAL A 260 -4.51 -4.20 11.84
CA VAL A 260 -3.34 -4.25 12.71
C VAL A 260 -2.48 -5.49 12.40
N PRO A 261 -1.14 -5.33 12.38
CA PRO A 261 -0.21 -6.40 12.06
C PRO A 261 0.13 -7.26 13.28
N TYR A 262 -0.41 -6.95 14.46
CA TYR A 262 0.05 -7.52 15.73
C TYR A 262 -0.34 -8.99 15.88
N PRO A 263 0.62 -9.89 16.14
CA PRO A 263 0.32 -11.29 16.41
C PRO A 263 -0.67 -11.45 17.56
N GLY A 264 -1.69 -12.30 17.36
CA GLY A 264 -2.72 -12.54 18.37
C GLY A 264 -3.78 -11.45 18.49
N ALA A 265 -3.75 -10.42 17.63
CA ALA A 265 -4.88 -9.51 17.49
C ALA A 265 -6.11 -10.26 16.97
N SER A 266 -7.29 -9.87 17.44
CA SER A 266 -8.53 -10.54 17.04
C SER A 266 -9.11 -9.97 15.75
N LEU A 267 -9.86 -10.81 15.03
CA LEU A 267 -10.76 -10.36 13.97
C LEU A 267 -11.81 -9.38 14.53
N PRO A 268 -12.32 -8.45 13.73
CA PRO A 268 -12.02 -8.29 12.31
C PRO A 268 -10.77 -7.43 12.00
N ARG A 269 -10.01 -6.95 12.99
CA ARG A 269 -8.87 -6.04 12.78
C ARG A 269 -7.54 -6.74 12.45
N SER A 270 -7.42 -8.04 12.68
CA SER A 270 -6.18 -8.80 12.44
C SER A 270 -5.90 -9.00 10.95
N VAL A 271 -4.86 -8.36 10.39
CA VAL A 271 -4.47 -8.57 8.99
C VAL A 271 -4.08 -10.03 8.76
N SER A 272 -3.21 -10.60 9.59
CA SER A 272 -2.83 -12.01 9.49
C SER A 272 -4.03 -12.96 9.61
N GLY A 273 -4.98 -12.64 10.51
CA GLY A 273 -6.20 -13.43 10.70
C GLY A 273 -7.13 -13.38 9.49
N ILE A 274 -7.26 -12.22 8.83
CA ILE A 274 -8.07 -12.05 7.60
C ILE A 274 -7.45 -12.86 6.46
N ILE A 275 -6.17 -12.68 6.18
CA ILE A 275 -5.49 -13.35 5.07
C ILE A 275 -5.50 -14.87 5.27
N TYR A 276 -5.07 -15.33 6.43
CA TYR A 276 -5.13 -16.75 6.78
C TYR A 276 -6.54 -17.32 6.69
N GLY A 277 -7.55 -16.58 7.20
CA GLY A 277 -8.92 -17.06 7.22
C GLY A 277 -9.53 -17.19 5.83
N LEU A 278 -9.26 -16.26 4.90
CA LEU A 278 -9.70 -16.35 3.51
C LEU A 278 -9.09 -17.56 2.80
N GLN A 279 -7.82 -17.88 3.06
CA GLN A 279 -7.18 -19.07 2.50
C GLN A 279 -7.69 -20.35 3.17
N HIS A 280 -7.71 -20.37 4.50
CA HIS A 280 -7.98 -21.60 5.26
C HIS A 280 -9.46 -22.02 5.23
N TYR A 281 -10.39 -21.06 5.39
CA TYR A 281 -11.83 -21.35 5.47
C TYR A 281 -12.54 -21.27 4.12
N SER A 282 -11.97 -20.54 3.14
CA SER A 282 -12.61 -20.34 1.84
C SER A 282 -11.78 -20.87 0.67
N GLY A 283 -10.57 -21.37 0.92
CA GLY A 283 -9.73 -21.93 -0.12
C GLY A 283 -9.25 -20.94 -1.17
N VAL A 284 -9.23 -19.63 -0.83
CA VAL A 284 -8.76 -18.60 -1.77
C VAL A 284 -7.28 -18.82 -2.06
N PRO A 285 -6.88 -19.07 -3.33
CA PRO A 285 -5.46 -19.23 -3.66
C PRO A 285 -4.69 -17.93 -3.41
N SER A 286 -3.41 -18.04 -3.05
CA SER A 286 -2.56 -16.88 -2.79
C SER A 286 -2.53 -15.89 -3.95
N GLU A 287 -2.40 -16.38 -5.17
CA GLU A 287 -2.35 -15.60 -6.41
C GLU A 287 -3.67 -14.88 -6.73
N MET A 288 -4.77 -15.30 -6.09
CA MET A 288 -6.09 -14.67 -6.18
C MET A 288 -6.41 -13.79 -4.97
N LEU A 289 -5.45 -13.59 -4.06
CA LEU A 289 -5.64 -12.81 -2.84
C LEU A 289 -4.77 -11.56 -2.84
N GLU A 290 -5.41 -10.41 -2.63
CA GLU A 290 -4.79 -9.10 -2.65
C GLU A 290 -5.19 -8.30 -1.42
N TRP A 291 -4.27 -7.52 -0.88
CA TRP A 291 -4.50 -6.57 0.20
C TRP A 291 -4.53 -5.14 -0.31
N HIS A 292 -5.52 -4.36 0.10
CA HIS A 292 -5.59 -2.92 -0.12
C HIS A 292 -5.81 -2.23 1.22
N GLY A 293 -4.98 -1.23 1.55
CA GLY A 293 -5.05 -0.55 2.83
C GLY A 293 -4.89 0.96 2.73
N HIS A 294 -5.56 1.66 3.67
CA HIS A 294 -5.38 3.08 3.92
C HIS A 294 -4.46 3.33 5.11
N ASN A 295 -3.88 4.53 5.18
CA ASN A 295 -2.80 4.86 6.11
C ASN A 295 -3.26 5.68 7.34
N ASP A 296 -4.54 5.64 7.68
CA ASP A 296 -5.16 6.50 8.71
C ASP A 296 -4.51 6.36 10.10
N PHE A 297 -3.87 5.23 10.38
CA PHE A 297 -3.15 4.98 11.64
C PHE A 297 -1.66 4.70 11.43
N TYR A 298 -1.05 5.19 10.36
CA TYR A 298 0.38 4.95 10.03
C TYR A 298 0.75 3.47 9.93
N LYS A 299 -0.17 2.60 9.50
CA LYS A 299 0.06 1.15 9.39
C LYS A 299 -0.04 0.63 7.96
N GLY A 300 -0.21 1.50 6.98
CA GLY A 300 -0.40 1.08 5.59
C GLY A 300 0.66 0.10 5.12
N VAL A 301 1.93 0.49 5.18
CA VAL A 301 3.07 -0.33 4.72
C VAL A 301 3.17 -1.64 5.52
N VAL A 302 3.22 -1.57 6.85
CA VAL A 302 3.39 -2.77 7.68
C VAL A 302 2.20 -3.73 7.56
N ASN A 303 0.98 -3.26 7.33
CA ASN A 303 -0.17 -4.11 7.08
C ASN A 303 -0.07 -4.81 5.71
N ALA A 304 0.38 -4.11 4.67
CA ALA A 304 0.62 -4.68 3.34
C ALA A 304 1.74 -5.75 3.38
N THR A 305 2.85 -5.46 4.04
CA THR A 305 3.93 -6.43 4.28
C THR A 305 3.41 -7.66 5.06
N THR A 306 2.60 -7.43 6.10
CA THR A 306 1.97 -8.52 6.85
C THR A 306 1.07 -9.37 5.95
N ALA A 307 0.30 -8.77 5.05
CA ALA A 307 -0.54 -9.51 4.12
C ALA A 307 0.30 -10.43 3.21
N TRP A 308 1.43 -9.97 2.68
CA TRP A 308 2.38 -10.81 1.94
C TRP A 308 2.89 -11.98 2.79
N MET A 309 3.35 -11.68 4.01
CA MET A 309 3.93 -12.71 4.91
C MET A 309 2.93 -13.81 5.26
N TYR A 310 1.63 -13.51 5.27
CA TYR A 310 0.59 -14.46 5.68
C TYR A 310 -0.20 -15.08 4.51
N GLY A 311 0.14 -14.75 3.24
CA GLY A 311 -0.36 -15.53 2.12
C GLY A 311 -1.02 -14.76 0.97
N ALA A 312 -1.16 -13.45 1.03
CA ALA A 312 -1.57 -12.68 -0.13
C ALA A 312 -0.39 -12.54 -1.11
N SER A 313 -0.60 -12.84 -2.41
CA SER A 313 0.44 -12.58 -3.42
C SER A 313 0.51 -11.12 -3.81
N ALA A 314 -0.59 -10.39 -3.76
CA ALA A 314 -0.65 -9.01 -4.19
C ALA A 314 -0.88 -8.02 -3.04
N VAL A 315 -0.25 -6.86 -3.15
CA VAL A 315 -0.59 -5.67 -2.37
C VAL A 315 -0.90 -4.51 -3.31
N ASN A 316 -1.97 -3.78 -3.00
CA ASN A 316 -2.46 -2.68 -3.81
C ASN A 316 -2.00 -1.34 -3.22
N CYS A 317 -1.33 -0.55 -4.04
CA CYS A 317 -0.63 0.66 -3.67
C CYS A 317 -1.01 1.82 -4.58
N SER A 318 -0.61 3.02 -4.22
CA SER A 318 -0.60 4.17 -5.11
C SER A 318 0.75 4.87 -5.08
N LEU A 319 1.11 5.52 -6.17
CA LEU A 319 2.32 6.34 -6.21
C LEU A 319 2.25 7.43 -5.13
N LEU A 320 3.34 7.57 -4.37
CA LEU A 320 3.48 8.52 -3.26
C LEU A 320 2.42 8.33 -2.15
N GLY A 321 1.74 7.19 -2.11
CA GLY A 321 0.64 6.95 -1.19
C GLY A 321 -0.57 7.86 -1.42
N ILE A 322 -0.70 8.50 -2.59
CA ILE A 322 -1.82 9.42 -2.89
C ILE A 322 -3.14 8.66 -2.81
N GLY A 323 -4.07 9.16 -2.00
CA GLY A 323 -5.39 8.57 -1.80
C GLY A 323 -6.25 9.38 -0.85
N GLU A 324 -7.50 8.97 -0.65
CA GLU A 324 -8.43 9.67 0.24
C GLU A 324 -7.90 9.74 1.68
N ARG A 325 -8.29 10.79 2.41
CA ARG A 325 -7.91 11.08 3.81
C ARG A 325 -6.40 11.16 3.98
N THR A 326 -5.78 10.13 4.55
CA THR A 326 -4.33 10.04 4.82
C THR A 326 -3.57 9.25 3.75
N GLY A 327 -4.27 8.85 2.69
CA GLY A 327 -3.71 8.14 1.56
C GLY A 327 -3.70 6.62 1.69
N ASN A 328 -3.15 6.00 0.67
CA ASN A 328 -3.00 4.57 0.51
C ASN A 328 -1.61 4.09 0.95
N VAL A 329 -1.33 2.82 0.74
CA VAL A 329 0.03 2.27 0.85
C VAL A 329 0.90 2.90 -0.23
N PRO A 330 2.02 3.57 0.10
CA PRO A 330 2.94 4.12 -0.89
C PRO A 330 3.60 3.00 -1.71
N LEU A 331 3.51 3.10 -3.04
CA LEU A 331 4.04 2.08 -3.95
C LEU A 331 5.56 1.94 -3.81
N GLU A 332 6.27 3.07 -3.73
CA GLU A 332 7.72 3.11 -3.55
C GLU A 332 8.17 2.43 -2.25
N ALA A 333 7.38 2.51 -1.19
CA ALA A 333 7.69 1.81 0.05
C ALA A 333 7.63 0.28 -0.15
N MET A 334 6.63 -0.22 -0.88
CA MET A 334 6.48 -1.65 -1.13
C MET A 334 7.52 -2.20 -2.11
N VAL A 335 8.10 -1.36 -2.99
CA VAL A 335 9.27 -1.72 -3.80
C VAL A 335 10.47 -2.06 -2.90
N PHE A 336 10.74 -1.26 -1.88
CA PHE A 336 11.84 -1.51 -0.94
C PHE A 336 11.49 -2.62 0.08
N GLU A 337 10.24 -2.75 0.49
CA GLU A 337 9.79 -3.90 1.30
C GLU A 337 9.98 -5.22 0.54
N TYR A 338 9.62 -5.26 -0.76
CA TYR A 338 9.90 -6.42 -1.61
C TYR A 338 11.40 -6.75 -1.65
N ALA A 339 12.24 -5.76 -1.91
CA ALA A 339 13.68 -5.95 -1.95
C ALA A 339 14.25 -6.45 -0.62
N SER A 340 13.71 -5.94 0.50
CA SER A 340 14.10 -6.38 1.85
C SER A 340 13.71 -7.83 2.14
N LEU A 341 12.50 -8.25 1.72
CA LEU A 341 12.00 -9.60 1.94
C LEU A 341 12.67 -10.63 1.01
N ARG A 342 12.98 -10.26 -0.22
CA ARG A 342 13.51 -11.17 -1.25
C ARG A 342 15.01 -11.09 -1.46
N GLY A 343 15.67 -10.04 -0.94
CA GLY A 343 17.10 -9.81 -1.10
C GLY A 343 17.50 -9.29 -2.49
N HIS A 344 16.55 -8.93 -3.34
CA HIS A 344 16.80 -8.40 -4.70
C HIS A 344 15.60 -7.59 -5.22
N LEU A 345 15.84 -6.72 -6.21
CA LEU A 345 14.81 -5.87 -6.84
C LEU A 345 14.01 -6.58 -7.95
N ASN A 346 14.35 -7.79 -8.33
CA ASN A 346 13.72 -8.55 -9.41
C ASN A 346 13.54 -7.76 -10.73
N GLY A 347 14.53 -6.93 -11.07
CA GLY A 347 14.54 -6.13 -12.30
C GLY A 347 13.82 -4.78 -12.19
N MET A 348 13.25 -4.42 -11.05
CA MET A 348 12.68 -3.10 -10.83
C MET A 348 13.73 -2.00 -10.96
N ASN A 349 13.37 -0.90 -11.66
CA ASN A 349 14.22 0.28 -11.82
C ASN A 349 13.87 1.35 -10.79
N THR A 350 14.49 1.30 -9.64
CA THR A 350 14.17 2.20 -8.51
C THR A 350 14.52 3.67 -8.75
N LYS A 351 15.39 4.00 -9.73
CA LYS A 351 15.69 5.40 -10.10
C LYS A 351 14.46 6.15 -10.62
N VAL A 352 13.55 5.43 -11.26
CA VAL A 352 12.27 5.96 -11.75
C VAL A 352 11.40 6.52 -10.63
N ILE A 353 11.60 6.08 -9.38
CA ILE A 353 10.88 6.64 -8.21
C ILE A 353 11.15 8.14 -8.08
N THR A 354 12.39 8.58 -8.31
CA THR A 354 12.74 10.00 -8.28
C THR A 354 12.11 10.76 -9.44
N GLU A 355 12.11 10.19 -10.63
CA GLU A 355 11.46 10.80 -11.81
C GLU A 355 9.94 10.91 -11.60
N ILE A 356 9.29 9.89 -11.04
CA ILE A 356 7.87 9.92 -10.67
C ILE A 356 7.58 11.05 -9.69
N ALA A 357 8.37 11.17 -8.63
CA ALA A 357 8.19 12.19 -7.59
C ALA A 357 8.33 13.60 -8.19
N ASP A 358 9.36 13.81 -9.00
CA ASP A 358 9.61 15.06 -9.69
C ASP A 358 8.50 15.41 -10.68
N TYR A 359 8.06 14.45 -11.49
CA TYR A 359 6.98 14.63 -12.45
C TYR A 359 5.66 14.98 -11.77
N ILE A 360 5.24 14.16 -10.78
CA ILE A 360 3.98 14.39 -10.06
C ILE A 360 4.01 15.75 -9.35
N SER A 361 5.11 16.13 -8.74
CA SER A 361 5.21 17.42 -8.07
C SER A 361 5.11 18.59 -9.06
N LYS A 362 5.87 18.55 -10.15
CA LYS A 362 5.94 19.66 -11.13
C LYS A 362 4.68 19.79 -11.99
N GLU A 363 4.21 18.65 -12.51
CA GLU A 363 3.16 18.64 -13.54
C GLU A 363 1.75 18.61 -12.94
N THR A 364 1.61 18.18 -11.67
CA THR A 364 0.31 18.05 -11.05
C THR A 364 0.11 18.96 -9.83
N GLY A 365 1.15 19.69 -9.42
CA GLY A 365 1.12 20.56 -8.25
C GLY A 365 0.96 19.81 -6.91
N TYR A 366 1.26 18.51 -6.89
CA TYR A 366 1.22 17.75 -5.63
C TYR A 366 2.45 18.08 -4.78
N GLU A 367 2.21 18.60 -3.58
CA GLU A 367 3.28 18.92 -2.64
C GLU A 367 3.70 17.68 -1.86
N ILE A 368 4.93 17.20 -2.12
CA ILE A 368 5.52 16.09 -1.37
C ILE A 368 6.09 16.63 -0.06
N PRO A 369 5.64 16.16 1.12
CA PRO A 369 6.22 16.60 2.38
C PRO A 369 7.73 16.33 2.41
N PRO A 370 8.56 17.29 2.85
CA PRO A 370 10.02 17.18 2.70
C PRO A 370 10.66 15.96 3.35
N MET A 371 10.04 15.40 4.39
CA MET A 371 10.54 14.22 5.12
C MET A 371 9.91 12.90 4.65
N THR A 372 9.15 12.90 3.56
CA THR A 372 8.56 11.65 3.03
C THR A 372 9.69 10.67 2.66
N PRO A 373 9.66 9.43 3.17
CA PRO A 373 10.69 8.44 2.84
C PRO A 373 10.87 8.29 1.32
N PHE A 374 12.12 8.13 0.88
CA PHE A 374 12.57 7.92 -0.49
C PHE A 374 12.37 9.10 -1.46
N VAL A 375 11.28 9.86 -1.35
CA VAL A 375 10.85 10.87 -2.32
C VAL A 375 10.89 12.31 -1.83
N GLY A 376 10.87 12.53 -0.52
CA GLY A 376 10.93 13.87 0.07
C GLY A 376 12.28 14.54 -0.17
N GLU A 377 12.29 15.85 -0.23
CA GLU A 377 13.52 16.63 -0.46
C GLU A 377 14.60 16.38 0.60
N ASN A 378 14.17 16.14 1.84
CA ASN A 378 15.03 16.00 3.02
C ASN A 378 15.14 14.55 3.54
N PHE A 379 14.68 13.54 2.82
CA PHE A 379 14.64 12.17 3.34
C PHE A 379 16.02 11.59 3.67
N ASN A 380 17.06 12.02 2.95
CA ASN A 380 18.45 11.60 3.14
C ASN A 380 19.37 12.79 3.55
N LEU A 381 18.79 13.83 4.18
CA LEU A 381 19.49 15.03 4.58
C LEU A 381 20.00 14.95 6.02
N THR A 382 21.32 15.13 6.19
CA THR A 382 22.00 15.21 7.49
C THR A 382 22.32 16.66 7.85
N ARG A 383 22.11 17.05 9.12
CA ARG A 383 22.36 18.43 9.60
C ARG A 383 23.46 18.53 10.66
N ALA A 384 23.57 17.55 11.55
CA ALA A 384 24.52 17.60 12.65
C ALA A 384 25.97 17.44 12.20
N GLY A 385 26.88 18.28 12.71
CA GLY A 385 28.28 18.25 12.33
C GLY A 385 28.97 16.90 12.57
N ILE A 386 28.61 16.20 13.65
CA ILE A 386 29.15 14.87 13.94
C ILE A 386 28.71 13.82 12.90
N HIS A 387 27.47 13.95 12.40
CA HIS A 387 26.96 13.07 11.33
C HIS A 387 27.65 13.38 9.99
N ALA A 388 27.85 14.67 9.68
CA ALA A 388 28.58 15.07 8.49
C ALA A 388 30.05 14.60 8.51
N ASP A 389 30.69 14.63 9.67
CA ASP A 389 32.04 14.09 9.83
C ASP A 389 32.07 12.55 9.62
N GLY A 390 31.05 11.85 10.07
CA GLY A 390 30.86 10.43 9.77
C GLY A 390 30.73 10.18 8.27
N MET A 391 29.88 10.95 7.60
CA MET A 391 29.63 10.85 6.15
C MET A 391 30.92 11.14 5.32
N LEU A 392 31.79 12.07 5.78
CA LEU A 392 33.06 12.32 5.13
C LEU A 392 34.03 11.13 5.21
N LYS A 393 33.90 10.32 6.27
CA LYS A 393 34.72 9.13 6.48
C LYS A 393 34.21 7.93 5.72
N ASN A 394 32.92 7.68 5.81
CA ASN A 394 32.19 6.63 5.10
C ASN A 394 30.68 6.96 5.07
N HIS A 395 30.08 6.99 3.88
CA HIS A 395 28.67 7.25 3.71
C HIS A 395 27.77 6.24 4.44
N GLU A 396 28.19 4.98 4.57
CA GLU A 396 27.42 3.92 5.25
C GLU A 396 27.10 4.22 6.72
N ILE A 397 27.83 5.16 7.35
CA ILE A 397 27.63 5.49 8.76
C ILE A 397 26.25 6.16 8.99
N TYR A 398 25.79 7.00 8.04
CA TYR A 398 24.55 7.77 8.20
C TYR A 398 23.69 7.81 6.93
N ASN A 399 24.01 7.08 5.88
CA ASN A 399 23.14 6.87 4.73
C ASN A 399 22.44 5.50 4.86
N ILE A 400 21.14 5.46 4.63
CA ILE A 400 20.30 4.26 4.86
C ILE A 400 20.68 3.09 3.92
N PHE A 401 21.12 3.40 2.72
CA PHE A 401 21.70 2.55 1.68
C PHE A 401 22.32 3.46 0.62
N ASP A 402 22.88 2.93 -0.46
CA ASP A 402 23.40 3.75 -1.56
C ASP A 402 22.26 4.41 -2.35
N THR A 403 21.79 5.55 -1.82
CA THR A 403 20.69 6.34 -2.40
C THR A 403 21.08 7.02 -3.71
N ASP A 404 22.36 7.19 -3.99
CA ASP A 404 22.86 7.70 -5.28
C ASP A 404 22.65 6.64 -6.36
N THR A 405 23.11 5.42 -6.13
CA THR A 405 22.96 4.31 -7.10
C THR A 405 21.51 3.87 -7.28
N LEU A 406 20.74 3.74 -6.20
CA LEU A 406 19.40 3.15 -6.26
C LEU A 406 18.28 4.15 -6.57
N LEU A 407 18.44 5.43 -6.24
CA LEU A 407 17.41 6.45 -6.41
C LEU A 407 17.84 7.66 -7.25
N ASP A 408 19.11 7.70 -7.68
CA ASP A 408 19.72 8.91 -8.27
C ASP A 408 19.60 10.13 -7.32
N ARG A 409 19.71 9.86 -6.00
CA ARG A 409 19.60 10.86 -4.93
C ARG A 409 20.77 10.77 -3.97
N PRO A 410 21.90 11.44 -4.28
CA PRO A 410 23.05 11.43 -3.41
C PRO A 410 22.71 11.99 -2.02
N PRO A 411 23.31 11.47 -0.94
CA PRO A 411 23.09 11.98 0.41
C PRO A 411 23.49 13.45 0.50
N LYS A 412 22.71 14.23 1.26
CA LYS A 412 22.88 15.67 1.40
C LYS A 412 23.30 16.04 2.83
N VAL A 413 24.05 17.14 2.95
CA VAL A 413 24.31 17.80 4.22
C VAL A 413 23.83 19.24 4.11
N SER A 414 22.95 19.64 5.01
CA SER A 414 22.51 21.03 5.14
C SER A 414 23.39 21.74 6.17
N VAL A 415 23.69 23.01 5.91
CA VAL A 415 24.53 23.83 6.77
C VAL A 415 23.67 24.73 7.65
N ASN A 416 23.86 24.63 8.97
CA ASN A 416 23.26 25.49 9.98
C ASN A 416 24.26 25.74 11.13
N SER A 417 23.79 26.37 12.22
CA SER A 417 24.62 26.67 13.41
C SER A 417 25.29 25.43 14.05
N THR A 418 24.73 24.23 13.87
CA THR A 418 25.23 22.98 14.47
C THR A 418 26.05 22.11 13.52
N SER A 419 26.24 22.53 12.26
CA SER A 419 26.86 21.69 11.22
C SER A 419 28.38 21.53 11.38
N GLY A 420 29.04 22.44 12.10
CA GLY A 420 30.48 22.40 12.28
C GLY A 420 31.26 22.49 10.94
N ILE A 421 32.60 22.55 11.04
CA ILE A 421 33.46 22.62 9.85
C ILE A 421 33.36 21.40 8.93
N ALA A 422 33.03 20.22 9.49
CA ALA A 422 32.86 19.01 8.72
C ALA A 422 31.62 19.07 7.79
N GLY A 423 30.52 19.68 8.27
CA GLY A 423 29.30 19.88 7.46
C GLY A 423 29.55 20.80 6.28
N VAL A 424 30.25 21.92 6.53
CA VAL A 424 30.63 22.87 5.47
C VAL A 424 31.59 22.20 4.47
N GLY A 425 32.61 21.46 4.94
CA GLY A 425 33.52 20.72 4.08
C GLY A 425 32.85 19.65 3.23
N TYR A 426 31.84 18.93 3.79
CA TYR A 426 31.06 17.97 3.02
C TYR A 426 30.27 18.66 1.91
N TRP A 427 29.56 19.74 2.24
CA TRP A 427 28.78 20.49 1.27
C TRP A 427 29.67 21.05 0.14
N ILE A 428 30.82 21.65 0.48
CA ILE A 428 31.77 22.16 -0.51
C ILE A 428 32.27 21.04 -1.42
N ASN A 429 32.57 19.86 -0.89
CA ASN A 429 33.02 18.74 -1.70
C ASN A 429 31.93 18.20 -2.63
N GLN A 430 30.67 18.21 -2.23
CA GLN A 430 29.57 17.91 -3.13
C GLN A 430 29.42 18.95 -4.24
N TYR A 431 29.54 20.24 -3.91
CA TYR A 431 29.55 21.33 -4.90
C TYR A 431 30.72 21.15 -5.89
N ARG A 432 31.92 20.91 -5.40
CA ARG A 432 33.13 20.70 -6.24
C ARG A 432 33.00 19.47 -7.15
N LYS A 433 32.45 18.36 -6.65
CA LYS A 433 32.16 17.17 -7.46
C LYS A 433 31.24 17.48 -8.63
N LYS A 434 30.17 18.27 -8.43
CA LYS A 434 29.25 18.73 -9.48
C LYS A 434 29.93 19.60 -10.55
N LYS A 435 30.99 20.32 -10.17
CA LYS A 435 31.78 21.17 -11.08
C LYS A 435 32.97 20.41 -11.69
N GLY A 436 33.16 19.11 -11.41
CA GLY A 436 34.30 18.32 -11.88
C GLY A 436 35.64 18.69 -11.22
N LEU A 437 35.61 19.28 -10.03
CA LEU A 437 36.78 19.70 -9.28
C LEU A 437 37.14 18.66 -8.22
N GLU A 438 38.45 18.50 -7.93
CA GLU A 438 38.94 17.62 -6.90
C GLU A 438 38.45 18.02 -5.49
N PRO A 439 38.18 17.05 -4.59
CA PRO A 439 37.79 17.34 -3.24
C PRO A 439 38.88 18.04 -2.45
N VAL A 440 38.52 18.81 -1.45
CA VAL A 440 39.42 19.48 -0.53
C VAL A 440 39.30 18.92 0.88
N ASP A 441 40.42 18.99 1.63
CA ASP A 441 40.40 18.60 3.06
C ASP A 441 39.54 19.57 3.86
N LYS A 442 38.83 19.06 4.87
CA LYS A 442 37.97 19.88 5.74
C LYS A 442 38.72 20.98 6.52
N LYS A 443 40.07 20.89 6.61
CA LYS A 443 40.93 21.91 7.20
C LYS A 443 41.45 22.90 6.20
N SER A 444 41.11 22.81 4.91
CA SER A 444 41.62 23.72 3.88
C SER A 444 41.21 25.16 4.17
N PRO A 445 41.98 26.14 3.70
CA PRO A 445 41.64 27.56 3.86
C PRO A 445 40.27 27.91 3.26
N LEU A 446 39.89 27.30 2.13
CA LEU A 446 38.60 27.44 1.50
C LEU A 446 37.44 27.06 2.47
N VAL A 447 37.50 25.85 3.02
CA VAL A 447 36.48 25.37 3.97
C VAL A 447 36.43 26.24 5.22
N ARG A 448 37.60 26.65 5.70
CA ARG A 448 37.68 27.51 6.90
C ARG A 448 36.97 28.86 6.68
N ARG A 449 37.25 29.55 5.56
CA ARG A 449 36.65 30.84 5.22
C ARG A 449 35.12 30.76 5.15
N VAL A 450 34.58 29.74 4.46
CA VAL A 450 33.15 29.54 4.36
C VAL A 450 32.53 29.21 5.73
N TYR A 451 33.20 28.38 6.53
CA TYR A 451 32.77 28.06 7.89
C TYR A 451 32.71 29.30 8.80
N ASP A 452 33.75 30.15 8.78
CA ASP A 452 33.77 31.35 9.60
C ASP A 452 32.65 32.30 9.20
N TRP A 453 32.36 32.47 7.88
CA TRP A 453 31.22 33.22 7.43
C TRP A 453 29.88 32.61 7.92
N VAL A 454 29.75 31.27 7.90
CA VAL A 454 28.54 30.60 8.42
C VAL A 454 28.36 30.91 9.91
N GLN A 455 29.41 30.87 10.72
CA GLN A 455 29.33 31.19 12.16
C GLN A 455 28.90 32.66 12.37
N GLU A 456 29.50 33.58 11.62
CA GLU A 456 29.17 35.02 11.68
C GLU A 456 27.66 35.26 11.42
N GLN A 457 27.05 34.59 10.43
CA GLN A 457 25.63 34.70 10.18
C GLN A 457 24.76 34.34 11.40
N TYR A 458 25.14 33.30 12.15
CA TYR A 458 24.40 32.88 13.33
C TYR A 458 24.73 33.73 14.57
N ASP A 459 25.95 34.22 14.70
CA ASP A 459 26.33 35.16 15.76
C ASP A 459 25.59 36.49 15.59
N GLU A 460 25.29 36.91 14.36
CA GLU A 460 24.44 38.07 14.02
C GLU A 460 22.92 37.82 14.21
N GLY A 461 22.54 36.66 14.68
CA GLY A 461 21.15 36.32 15.04
C GLY A 461 20.31 35.63 13.95
N ARG A 462 20.91 35.04 12.94
CA ARG A 462 20.19 34.24 11.93
C ARG A 462 19.51 33.03 12.58
N ILE A 463 18.24 32.79 12.25
CA ILE A 463 17.42 31.66 12.74
C ILE A 463 17.07 30.63 11.63
N THR A 464 17.45 30.90 10.37
CA THR A 464 17.18 30.03 9.22
C THR A 464 18.41 29.20 8.85
N ILE A 465 18.23 28.07 8.16
CA ILE A 465 19.34 27.36 7.54
C ILE A 465 20.00 28.21 6.45
N ILE A 466 21.27 27.97 6.17
CA ILE A 466 21.95 28.57 5.01
C ILE A 466 21.49 27.81 3.76
N SER A 467 20.96 28.52 2.78
CA SER A 467 20.51 27.93 1.52
C SER A 467 21.69 27.50 0.63
N ASP A 468 21.46 26.54 -0.25
CA ASP A 468 22.45 26.11 -1.23
C ASP A 468 22.91 27.28 -2.14
N ALA A 469 22.02 28.21 -2.46
CA ALA A 469 22.38 29.41 -3.26
C ALA A 469 23.36 30.32 -2.50
N GLU A 470 23.16 30.55 -1.21
CA GLU A 470 24.06 31.35 -0.37
C GLU A 470 25.41 30.65 -0.20
N LEU A 471 25.41 29.32 0.05
CA LEU A 471 26.64 28.53 0.16
C LEU A 471 27.41 28.49 -1.16
N THR A 472 26.71 28.37 -2.29
CA THR A 472 27.33 28.43 -3.62
C THR A 472 28.06 29.76 -3.81
N ARG A 473 27.35 30.87 -3.63
CA ARG A 473 27.91 32.21 -3.77
C ARG A 473 29.13 32.42 -2.86
N GLN A 474 29.00 32.02 -1.59
CA GLN A 474 30.09 32.22 -0.63
C GLN A 474 31.30 31.33 -0.92
N THR A 475 31.04 30.11 -1.41
CA THR A 475 32.14 29.20 -1.84
C THR A 475 32.86 29.76 -3.07
N GLU A 476 32.16 30.26 -4.06
CA GLU A 476 32.75 30.90 -5.26
C GLU A 476 33.60 32.11 -4.89
N LEU A 477 33.08 33.02 -4.04
CA LEU A 477 33.85 34.15 -3.51
C LEU A 477 35.11 33.71 -2.76
N ALA A 478 35.04 32.64 -1.97
CA ALA A 478 36.18 32.12 -1.23
C ALA A 478 37.19 31.43 -2.15
N MET A 479 36.78 30.86 -3.28
CA MET A 479 37.68 30.27 -4.31
C MET A 479 38.38 31.37 -5.13
N GLU A 480 37.72 32.49 -5.43
CA GLU A 480 38.35 33.61 -6.13
C GLU A 480 39.44 34.30 -5.32
N ALA A 481 39.40 34.13 -4.01
CA ALA A 481 40.36 34.71 -3.05
C ALA A 481 41.58 33.80 -2.77
N GLU A 482 41.64 32.61 -3.38
CA GLU A 482 42.79 31.70 -3.39
C GLU A 482 43.78 32.01 -4.54
#